data_cc41716eed2327e4a60346760f002b2d
#
_entry.id   cc41716eed2327e4a60346760f002b2d
#
_cell.length_a   1.000
_cell.length_b   1.000
_cell.length_c   1.000
_cell.angle_alpha   90.00
_cell.angle_beta   90.00
_cell.angle_gamma   90.00
#
_symmetry.space_group_name_H-M   'P 1'
#
loop_
_entity.id
_entity.type
_entity.pdbx_description
1 polymer ?
#
loop_
_entity_poly.entity_id
_entity_poly.type
_entity_poly.pdbx_seq_one_letter_code
_entity_poly.pdbx_strand_id
1 'polypeptide(L)'
;MNEINIQRIDTYEDERFDQEALNQHGCFVVNGKFPYQIKIISKDSALIKGEEKYYNEIINDFRFFAEHIINFYSMDGKIIKKFKPPTIFDLDLDKIQPTQFYIDRKKLDAVKTFVKNKEDIIIPVAKYEDQYISLDGHTRLYLAYKLGFSFIYAFITKSFDGTDYFVKESKKRGVKAVKDMILLSHEDYRQKWDKFCDEYFASLEN
;
A
#
# COMPACT_ATOMS: atom_id res chain seq x y z
N MET A 1 19.15 24.07 4.26
CA MET A 1 18.53 23.03 5.11
C MET A 1 18.95 21.72 4.50
N ASN A 2 19.54 20.80 5.28
CA ASN A 2 19.88 19.49 4.73
C ASN A 2 18.57 18.77 4.39
N GLU A 3 18.48 18.26 3.19
CA GLU A 3 17.34 17.48 2.72
C GLU A 3 17.19 16.24 3.60
N ILE A 4 15.96 16.01 4.10
CA ILE A 4 15.66 14.85 4.97
C ILE A 4 15.52 13.64 4.05
N ASN A 5 16.38 12.65 4.23
CA ASN A 5 16.27 11.39 3.51
C ASN A 5 15.41 10.43 4.32
N ILE A 6 14.25 10.03 3.78
CA ILE A 6 13.36 9.03 4.36
C ILE A 6 13.37 7.81 3.44
N GLN A 7 13.74 6.66 4.00
CA GLN A 7 13.73 5.39 3.31
C GLN A 7 12.70 4.46 3.95
N ARG A 8 11.69 4.04 3.16
CA ARG A 8 10.77 2.98 3.58
C ARG A 8 11.47 1.63 3.55
N ILE A 9 11.20 0.79 4.53
CA ILE A 9 11.75 -0.54 4.66
C ILE A 9 10.72 -1.53 4.11
N ASP A 10 11.05 -2.19 3.02
CA ASP A 10 10.18 -3.13 2.30
C ASP A 10 10.56 -4.60 2.53
N THR A 11 11.41 -4.88 3.53
CA THR A 11 11.69 -6.24 4.00
C THR A 11 10.72 -6.65 5.10
N TYR A 12 10.57 -7.97 5.31
CA TYR A 12 9.79 -8.55 6.40
C TYR A 12 10.65 -9.06 7.56
N GLU A 13 11.94 -8.82 7.50
CA GLU A 13 12.93 -9.29 8.47
C GLU A 13 13.91 -8.14 8.76
N ASP A 14 13.64 -7.39 9.84
CA ASP A 14 14.52 -6.31 10.31
C ASP A 14 14.32 -6.14 11.83
N GLU A 15 15.34 -6.48 12.61
CA GLU A 15 15.29 -6.50 14.07
C GLU A 15 15.02 -5.13 14.71
N ARG A 16 15.15 -4.05 13.96
CA ARG A 16 14.85 -2.68 14.45
C ARG A 16 13.37 -2.42 14.65
N PHE A 17 12.48 -3.27 14.09
CA PHE A 17 11.06 -3.00 13.98
C PHE A 17 10.20 -4.16 14.50
N ASP A 18 8.99 -3.84 14.93
CA ASP A 18 8.00 -4.83 15.31
C ASP A 18 7.48 -5.56 14.05
N GLN A 19 7.32 -6.87 14.13
CA GLN A 19 6.89 -7.70 12.99
C GLN A 19 5.56 -7.24 12.38
N GLU A 20 4.62 -6.75 13.21
CA GLU A 20 3.33 -6.25 12.72
C GLU A 20 3.50 -4.98 11.87
N ALA A 21 4.40 -4.07 12.25
CA ALA A 21 4.69 -2.87 11.47
C ALA A 21 5.41 -3.21 10.15
N LEU A 22 6.32 -4.18 10.15
CA LEU A 22 6.94 -4.72 8.93
C LEU A 22 5.89 -5.32 8.00
N ASN A 23 4.99 -6.15 8.51
CA ASN A 23 3.93 -6.78 7.72
C ASN A 23 2.97 -5.75 7.10
N GLN A 24 2.78 -4.60 7.74
CA GLN A 24 1.95 -3.48 7.29
C GLN A 24 2.71 -2.47 6.41
N HIS A 25 4.01 -2.69 6.13
CA HIS A 25 4.89 -1.75 5.43
C HIS A 25 4.97 -0.36 6.07
N GLY A 26 4.85 -0.31 7.39
CA GLY A 26 4.87 0.91 8.18
C GLY A 26 6.23 1.28 8.77
N CYS A 27 7.35 0.74 8.22
CA CYS A 27 8.68 0.94 8.76
C CYS A 27 9.52 1.86 7.89
N PHE A 28 10.24 2.79 8.52
CA PHE A 28 11.03 3.81 7.85
C PHE A 28 12.36 4.04 8.58
N VAL A 29 13.37 4.49 7.83
CA VAL A 29 14.64 4.96 8.40
C VAL A 29 14.91 6.37 7.89
N VAL A 30 15.11 7.30 8.82
CA VAL A 30 15.45 8.70 8.50
C VAL A 30 16.95 8.88 8.55
N ASN A 31 17.51 9.48 7.50
CA ASN A 31 18.95 9.78 7.34
C ASN A 31 19.86 8.55 7.58
N GLY A 32 19.40 7.36 7.24
CA GLY A 32 20.10 6.09 7.42
C GLY A 32 20.31 5.65 8.87
N LYS A 33 19.79 6.41 9.86
CA LYS A 33 20.14 6.23 11.30
C LYS A 33 18.93 6.05 12.21
N PHE A 34 17.86 6.80 12.01
CA PHE A 34 16.74 6.90 12.96
C PHE A 34 15.58 6.01 12.50
N PRO A 35 15.28 4.90 13.20
CA PRO A 35 14.17 4.03 12.86
C PRO A 35 12.85 4.62 13.34
N TYR A 36 11.83 4.51 12.48
CA TYR A 36 10.44 4.88 12.74
C TYR A 36 9.52 3.76 12.33
N GLN A 37 8.48 3.53 13.09
CA GLN A 37 7.43 2.60 12.67
C GLN A 37 6.04 3.20 12.90
N ILE A 38 5.15 2.92 11.95
CA ILE A 38 3.71 3.18 12.04
C ILE A 38 3.01 1.83 12.03
N LYS A 39 2.21 1.56 13.06
CA LYS A 39 1.41 0.35 13.20
C LYS A 39 -0.07 0.73 13.12
N ILE A 40 -0.77 0.24 12.10
CA ILE A 40 -2.22 0.39 11.98
C ILE A 40 -2.88 -0.43 13.09
N ILE A 41 -3.74 0.21 13.87
CA ILE A 41 -4.45 -0.38 15.02
C ILE A 41 -5.96 -0.46 14.82
N SER A 42 -6.50 0.28 13.84
CA SER A 42 -7.89 0.21 13.41
C SER A 42 -8.02 0.66 11.96
N LYS A 43 -9.25 0.63 11.41
CA LYS A 43 -9.55 1.05 10.04
C LYS A 43 -9.13 2.48 9.69
N ASP A 44 -8.90 3.35 10.68
CA ASP A 44 -8.62 4.78 10.49
C ASP A 44 -7.53 5.32 11.41
N SER A 45 -6.88 4.46 12.21
CA SER A 45 -5.97 4.90 13.27
C SER A 45 -4.68 4.09 13.30
N ALA A 46 -3.57 4.74 13.65
CA ALA A 46 -2.27 4.13 13.79
C ALA A 46 -1.49 4.67 14.99
N LEU A 47 -0.59 3.86 15.53
CA LEU A 47 0.46 4.25 16.48
C LEU A 47 1.73 4.61 15.71
N ILE A 48 2.44 5.64 16.17
CA ILE A 48 3.78 5.99 15.68
C ILE A 48 4.80 5.85 16.79
N LYS A 49 5.96 5.27 16.47
CA LYS A 49 7.13 5.12 17.36
C LYS A 49 8.37 5.66 16.65
N GLY A 50 9.21 6.38 17.38
CA GLY A 50 10.44 7.03 16.92
C GLY A 50 10.65 8.35 17.64
N GLU A 51 11.54 9.20 17.15
CA GLU A 51 11.74 10.55 17.68
C GLU A 51 10.67 11.52 17.19
N GLU A 52 10.04 12.30 18.07
CA GLU A 52 8.95 13.24 17.71
C GLU A 52 9.35 14.22 16.60
N LYS A 53 10.63 14.53 16.50
CA LYS A 53 11.18 15.49 15.54
C LYS A 53 10.76 15.24 14.08
N TYR A 54 10.58 13.98 13.66
CA TYR A 54 10.27 13.62 12.27
C TYR A 54 8.88 12.98 12.10
N TYR A 55 8.02 13.05 13.11
CA TYR A 55 6.69 12.45 13.04
C TYR A 55 5.84 12.99 11.88
N ASN A 56 5.92 14.28 11.60
CA ASN A 56 5.13 14.87 10.51
C ASN A 56 5.53 14.33 9.14
N GLU A 57 6.83 14.23 8.88
CA GLU A 57 7.39 13.76 7.63
C GLU A 57 7.05 12.28 7.43
N ILE A 58 7.29 11.45 8.45
CA ILE A 58 6.98 10.02 8.43
C ILE A 58 5.49 9.76 8.25
N ILE A 59 4.62 10.50 8.94
CA ILE A 59 3.16 10.38 8.77
C ILE A 59 2.74 10.76 7.35
N ASN A 60 3.32 11.79 6.76
CA ASN A 60 3.00 12.20 5.39
C ASN A 60 3.44 11.13 4.37
N ASP A 61 4.66 10.58 4.51
CA ASP A 61 5.17 9.50 3.67
C ASP A 61 4.28 8.24 3.76
N PHE A 62 3.94 7.84 4.98
CA PHE A 62 3.07 6.69 5.21
C PHE A 62 1.68 6.91 4.59
N ARG A 63 1.11 8.10 4.73
CA ARG A 63 -0.22 8.43 4.21
C ARG A 63 -0.30 8.49 2.69
N PHE A 64 0.82 8.62 1.99
CA PHE A 64 0.83 8.48 0.53
C PHE A 64 0.22 7.13 0.09
N PHE A 65 0.43 6.07 0.87
CA PHE A 65 -0.10 4.72 0.61
C PHE A 65 -1.35 4.38 1.42
N ALA A 66 -1.64 5.13 2.48
CA ALA A 66 -2.68 4.82 3.46
C ALA A 66 -3.46 6.08 3.89
N GLU A 67 -3.98 6.85 2.92
CA GLU A 67 -4.66 8.13 3.16
C GLU A 67 -5.89 8.00 4.10
N HIS A 68 -6.52 6.82 4.13
CA HIS A 68 -7.64 6.49 5.02
C HIS A 68 -7.26 6.42 6.50
N ILE A 69 -5.96 6.28 6.83
CA ILE A 69 -5.48 6.41 8.20
C ILE A 69 -5.39 7.89 8.53
N ILE A 70 -6.25 8.34 9.44
CA ILE A 70 -6.44 9.76 9.74
C ILE A 70 -6.08 10.15 11.17
N ASN A 71 -6.01 9.18 12.09
CA ASN A 71 -5.67 9.43 13.48
C ASN A 71 -4.32 8.78 13.82
N PHE A 72 -3.34 9.59 14.22
CA PHE A 72 -2.03 9.10 14.63
C PHE A 72 -1.79 9.41 16.09
N TYR A 73 -1.39 8.38 16.84
CA TYR A 73 -1.12 8.44 18.27
C TYR A 73 0.32 8.03 18.54
N SER A 74 0.93 8.62 19.55
CA SER A 74 2.19 8.13 20.14
C SER A 74 1.94 6.85 20.93
N MET A 75 3.03 6.19 21.35
CA MET A 75 2.95 4.93 22.10
C MET A 75 2.29 5.07 23.49
N ASP A 76 2.28 6.27 24.06
CA ASP A 76 1.59 6.62 25.30
C ASP A 76 0.12 7.08 25.09
N GLY A 77 -0.38 7.01 23.85
CA GLY A 77 -1.77 7.32 23.49
C GLY A 77 -2.07 8.80 23.27
N LYS A 78 -1.08 9.67 23.25
CA LYS A 78 -1.27 11.10 22.91
C LYS A 78 -1.55 11.25 21.42
N ILE A 79 -2.53 12.09 21.07
CA ILE A 79 -2.81 12.45 19.67
C ILE A 79 -1.65 13.27 19.10
N ILE A 80 -1.01 12.75 18.05
CA ILE A 80 0.07 13.42 17.31
C ILE A 80 -0.50 14.21 16.14
N LYS A 81 -1.37 13.57 15.34
CA LYS A 81 -1.93 14.19 14.13
C LYS A 81 -3.34 13.68 13.86
N LYS A 82 -4.18 14.58 13.33
CA LYS A 82 -5.53 14.24 12.85
C LYS A 82 -5.75 14.82 11.46
N PHE A 83 -6.38 14.06 10.58
CA PHE A 83 -6.71 14.49 9.22
C PHE A 83 -8.21 14.38 8.96
N LYS A 84 -8.69 15.08 7.93
CA LYS A 84 -10.05 14.89 7.45
C LYS A 84 -10.19 13.51 6.80
N PRO A 85 -11.25 12.74 7.13
CA PRO A 85 -11.47 11.43 6.53
C PRO A 85 -11.80 11.56 5.03
N PRO A 86 -11.30 10.65 4.17
CA PRO A 86 -11.81 10.51 2.82
C PRO A 86 -13.23 9.95 2.83
N THR A 87 -13.97 10.15 1.76
CA THR A 87 -15.28 9.49 1.57
C THR A 87 -15.05 8.05 1.18
N ILE A 88 -15.41 7.12 2.07
CA ILE A 88 -15.31 5.68 1.84
C ILE A 88 -16.63 5.17 1.25
N PHE A 89 -16.56 4.25 0.28
CA PHE A 89 -17.72 3.63 -0.36
C PHE A 89 -17.45 2.14 -0.66
N ASP A 90 -18.52 1.38 -0.84
CA ASP A 90 -18.46 -0.02 -1.24
C ASP A 90 -18.15 -0.10 -2.74
N LEU A 91 -17.21 -0.99 -3.10
CA LEU A 91 -16.79 -1.19 -4.48
C LEU A 91 -16.72 -2.68 -4.81
N ASP A 92 -17.50 -3.10 -5.81
CA ASP A 92 -17.49 -4.48 -6.30
C ASP A 92 -16.14 -4.84 -6.91
N LEU A 93 -15.61 -6.02 -6.60
CA LEU A 93 -14.30 -6.48 -7.08
C LEU A 93 -14.23 -6.61 -8.60
N ASP A 94 -15.34 -6.90 -9.26
CA ASP A 94 -15.43 -7.04 -10.72
C ASP A 94 -15.36 -5.70 -11.46
N LYS A 95 -15.57 -4.58 -10.75
CA LYS A 95 -15.42 -3.22 -11.27
C LYS A 95 -14.02 -2.65 -11.11
N ILE A 96 -13.06 -3.46 -10.64
CA ILE A 96 -11.70 -3.00 -10.40
C ILE A 96 -10.75 -3.54 -11.48
N GLN A 97 -10.16 -2.64 -12.25
CA GLN A 97 -9.02 -2.92 -13.11
C GLN A 97 -7.73 -2.76 -12.30
N PRO A 98 -6.97 -3.84 -12.07
CA PRO A 98 -5.67 -3.74 -11.42
C PRO A 98 -4.64 -3.01 -12.29
N THR A 99 -3.79 -2.20 -11.67
CA THR A 99 -2.59 -1.65 -12.30
C THR A 99 -1.38 -2.57 -12.13
N GLN A 100 -1.47 -3.55 -11.24
CA GLN A 100 -0.46 -4.58 -11.02
C GLN A 100 -0.98 -5.95 -11.46
N PHE A 101 -0.14 -6.74 -12.14
CA PHE A 101 -0.55 -8.03 -12.71
C PHE A 101 0.03 -9.24 -11.96
N TYR A 102 1.06 -9.06 -11.14
CA TYR A 102 1.65 -10.10 -10.32
C TYR A 102 1.48 -9.82 -8.83
N ILE A 103 1.27 -10.87 -8.05
CA ILE A 103 1.18 -10.82 -6.58
C ILE A 103 2.33 -11.62 -6.00
N ASP A 104 3.04 -11.02 -5.06
CA ASP A 104 4.10 -11.67 -4.30
C ASP A 104 3.51 -12.55 -3.19
N ARG A 105 3.90 -13.82 -3.16
CA ARG A 105 3.50 -14.77 -2.10
C ARG A 105 3.90 -14.28 -0.70
N LYS A 106 5.11 -13.74 -0.56
CA LYS A 106 5.62 -13.24 0.73
C LYS A 106 4.77 -12.06 1.22
N LYS A 107 4.43 -11.11 0.32
CA LYS A 107 3.49 -10.01 0.61
C LYS A 107 2.09 -10.52 0.97
N LEU A 108 1.60 -11.54 0.27
CA LEU A 108 0.30 -12.15 0.56
C LEU A 108 0.27 -12.77 1.96
N ASP A 109 1.33 -13.48 2.35
CA ASP A 109 1.40 -14.09 3.67
C ASP A 109 1.50 -13.03 4.78
N ALA A 110 2.21 -11.93 4.57
CA ALA A 110 2.22 -10.79 5.47
C ALA A 110 0.82 -10.15 5.62
N VAL A 111 0.12 -9.90 4.50
CA VAL A 111 -1.24 -9.30 4.52
C VAL A 111 -2.24 -10.19 5.27
N LYS A 112 -2.17 -11.50 5.18
CA LYS A 112 -3.02 -12.44 5.94
C LYS A 112 -2.87 -12.30 7.46
N THR A 113 -1.77 -11.75 7.96
CA THR A 113 -1.55 -11.58 9.41
C THR A 113 -2.49 -10.55 10.01
N PHE A 114 -2.88 -9.52 9.25
CA PHE A 114 -3.68 -8.39 9.75
C PHE A 114 -5.02 -8.20 9.03
N VAL A 115 -5.21 -8.69 7.80
CA VAL A 115 -6.52 -8.69 7.12
C VAL A 115 -7.30 -9.93 7.55
N LYS A 116 -8.40 -9.73 8.28
CA LYS A 116 -9.29 -10.79 8.78
C LYS A 116 -10.69 -10.70 8.19
N ASN A 117 -11.17 -9.49 7.95
CA ASN A 117 -12.50 -9.18 7.47
C ASN A 117 -12.41 -8.21 6.29
N LYS A 118 -13.51 -8.03 5.57
CA LYS A 118 -13.59 -7.05 4.48
C LYS A 118 -13.38 -5.61 4.94
N GLU A 119 -13.72 -5.32 6.20
CA GLU A 119 -13.55 -4.01 6.84
C GLU A 119 -12.07 -3.59 6.99
N ASP A 120 -11.17 -4.57 6.94
CA ASP A 120 -9.72 -4.34 6.97
C ASP A 120 -9.16 -3.98 5.60
N ILE A 121 -10.00 -4.02 4.54
CA ILE A 121 -9.60 -3.76 3.17
C ILE A 121 -10.19 -2.44 2.69
N ILE A 122 -9.38 -1.38 2.76
CA ILE A 122 -9.70 -0.05 2.24
C ILE A 122 -8.64 0.31 1.20
N ILE A 123 -9.08 0.53 -0.06
CA ILE A 123 -8.19 0.65 -1.22
C ILE A 123 -8.31 2.04 -1.85
N PRO A 124 -7.19 2.72 -2.14
CA PRO A 124 -7.18 3.91 -2.98
C PRO A 124 -7.46 3.54 -4.45
N VAL A 125 -8.44 4.22 -5.04
CA VAL A 125 -8.82 4.00 -6.43
C VAL A 125 -8.96 5.33 -7.19
N ALA A 126 -8.83 5.27 -8.51
CA ALA A 126 -9.21 6.37 -9.39
C ALA A 126 -10.28 5.89 -10.38
N LYS A 127 -11.11 6.82 -10.87
CA LYS A 127 -12.07 6.51 -11.96
C LYS A 127 -11.32 6.30 -13.27
N TYR A 128 -11.73 5.29 -14.02
CA TYR A 128 -11.14 4.95 -15.29
C TYR A 128 -12.21 4.35 -16.21
N GLU A 129 -12.64 5.12 -17.22
CA GLU A 129 -13.77 4.72 -18.06
C GLU A 129 -15.00 4.37 -17.19
N ASP A 130 -15.61 3.21 -17.40
CA ASP A 130 -16.75 2.70 -16.62
C ASP A 130 -16.34 1.86 -15.40
N GLN A 131 -15.05 1.85 -15.06
CA GLN A 131 -14.46 1.05 -13.98
C GLN A 131 -13.69 1.94 -13.00
N TYR A 132 -13.07 1.30 -12.02
CA TYR A 132 -12.08 1.89 -11.13
C TYR A 132 -10.73 1.19 -11.31
N ILE A 133 -9.65 1.95 -11.27
CA ILE A 133 -8.31 1.39 -11.21
C ILE A 133 -7.81 1.39 -9.77
N SER A 134 -7.22 0.29 -9.33
CA SER A 134 -6.54 0.24 -8.04
C SER A 134 -5.17 0.91 -8.15
N LEU A 135 -4.88 1.85 -7.24
CA LEU A 135 -3.61 2.56 -7.20
C LEU A 135 -2.63 1.91 -6.24
N ASP A 136 -3.13 1.25 -5.21
CA ASP A 136 -2.38 0.46 -4.22
C ASP A 136 -3.23 -0.69 -3.67
N GLY A 137 -2.63 -1.54 -2.84
CA GLY A 137 -3.32 -2.61 -2.13
C GLY A 137 -3.68 -3.82 -2.98
N HIS A 138 -3.01 -4.06 -4.10
CA HIS A 138 -3.26 -5.19 -5.00
C HIS A 138 -3.23 -6.56 -4.29
N THR A 139 -2.32 -6.72 -3.32
CA THR A 139 -2.25 -7.95 -2.51
C THR A 139 -3.48 -8.11 -1.62
N ARG A 140 -4.01 -7.02 -1.05
CA ARG A 140 -5.26 -7.01 -0.27
C ARG A 140 -6.46 -7.33 -1.15
N LEU A 141 -6.52 -6.78 -2.37
CA LEU A 141 -7.54 -7.10 -3.38
C LEU A 141 -7.51 -8.58 -3.77
N TYR A 142 -6.32 -9.12 -4.04
CA TYR A 142 -6.16 -10.53 -4.36
C TYR A 142 -6.61 -11.43 -3.19
N LEU A 143 -6.28 -11.07 -1.96
CA LEU A 143 -6.75 -11.78 -0.78
C LEU A 143 -8.28 -11.72 -0.64
N ALA A 144 -8.89 -10.53 -0.86
CA ALA A 144 -10.35 -10.37 -0.88
C ALA A 144 -11.03 -11.34 -1.85
N TYR A 145 -10.49 -11.43 -3.08
CA TYR A 145 -10.96 -12.40 -4.08
C TYR A 145 -10.82 -13.85 -3.57
N LYS A 146 -9.67 -14.21 -3.00
CA LYS A 146 -9.43 -15.58 -2.47
C LYS A 146 -10.33 -15.94 -1.29
N LEU A 147 -10.76 -14.96 -0.50
CA LEU A 147 -11.72 -15.13 0.60
C LEU A 147 -13.19 -15.12 0.13
N GLY A 148 -13.44 -14.90 -1.16
CA GLY A 148 -14.79 -14.90 -1.73
C GLY A 148 -15.59 -13.63 -1.44
N PHE A 149 -14.93 -12.52 -1.10
CA PHE A 149 -15.63 -11.25 -0.95
C PHE A 149 -16.09 -10.74 -2.31
N SER A 150 -17.33 -10.25 -2.40
CA SER A 150 -17.87 -9.66 -3.63
C SER A 150 -17.51 -8.18 -3.77
N PHE A 151 -17.33 -7.49 -2.65
CA PHE A 151 -16.96 -6.08 -2.59
C PHE A 151 -15.95 -5.80 -1.48
N ILE A 152 -15.28 -4.64 -1.58
CA ILE A 152 -14.37 -4.08 -0.58
C ILE A 152 -14.74 -2.62 -0.33
N TYR A 153 -14.06 -1.97 0.62
CA TYR A 153 -14.13 -0.53 0.81
C TYR A 153 -13.07 0.19 -0.01
N ALA A 154 -13.48 1.31 -0.60
CA ALA A 154 -12.59 2.13 -1.42
C ALA A 154 -12.78 3.62 -1.15
N PHE A 155 -11.79 4.42 -1.51
CA PHE A 155 -11.89 5.88 -1.58
C PHE A 155 -11.23 6.38 -2.86
N ILE A 156 -11.75 7.49 -3.41
CA ILE A 156 -11.19 8.10 -4.62
C ILE A 156 -10.01 8.98 -4.23
N THR A 157 -8.89 8.79 -4.93
CA THR A 157 -7.73 9.67 -4.87
C THR A 157 -7.20 9.93 -6.28
N LYS A 158 -6.22 10.81 -6.39
CA LYS A 158 -5.60 11.13 -7.69
C LYS A 158 -4.70 9.99 -8.15
N SER A 159 -4.78 9.65 -9.43
CA SER A 159 -3.80 8.79 -10.07
C SER A 159 -2.44 9.52 -10.20
N PHE A 160 -1.36 8.76 -10.23
CA PHE A 160 -0.02 9.28 -10.52
C PHE A 160 0.23 9.27 -12.03
N ASP A 161 1.20 10.08 -12.49
CA ASP A 161 1.65 10.08 -13.87
C ASP A 161 2.19 8.68 -14.24
N GLY A 162 1.71 8.13 -15.35
CA GLY A 162 2.06 6.77 -15.77
C GLY A 162 1.07 5.68 -15.36
N THR A 163 0.05 5.96 -14.55
CA THR A 163 -0.98 4.97 -14.20
C THR A 163 -1.58 4.29 -15.43
N ASP A 164 -1.83 5.05 -16.52
CA ASP A 164 -2.35 4.53 -17.78
C ASP A 164 -1.43 3.49 -18.43
N TYR A 165 -0.12 3.65 -18.30
CA TYR A 165 0.84 2.67 -18.77
C TYR A 165 0.67 1.32 -18.06
N PHE A 166 0.59 1.34 -16.72
CA PHE A 166 0.38 0.13 -15.92
C PHE A 166 -0.95 -0.55 -16.23
N VAL A 167 -2.03 0.23 -16.45
CA VAL A 167 -3.32 -0.32 -16.89
C VAL A 167 -3.20 -1.02 -18.26
N LYS A 168 -2.56 -0.38 -19.25
CA LYS A 168 -2.35 -0.96 -20.58
C LYS A 168 -1.53 -2.24 -20.50
N GLU A 169 -0.46 -2.25 -19.72
CA GLU A 169 0.40 -3.42 -19.55
C GLU A 169 -0.30 -4.56 -18.81
N SER A 170 -1.15 -4.27 -17.83
CA SER A 170 -2.01 -5.27 -17.18
C SER A 170 -3.00 -5.88 -18.19
N LYS A 171 -3.73 -5.05 -18.94
CA LYS A 171 -4.68 -5.51 -19.96
C LYS A 171 -4.00 -6.35 -21.06
N LYS A 172 -2.80 -5.95 -21.50
CA LYS A 172 -1.98 -6.67 -22.49
C LYS A 172 -1.58 -8.07 -22.03
N ARG A 173 -1.37 -8.26 -20.72
CA ARG A 173 -1.08 -9.55 -20.09
C ARG A 173 -2.31 -10.34 -19.70
N GLY A 174 -3.51 -9.87 -20.11
CA GLY A 174 -4.78 -10.55 -19.84
C GLY A 174 -5.34 -10.27 -18.44
N VAL A 175 -4.72 -9.38 -17.63
CA VAL A 175 -5.22 -9.01 -16.30
C VAL A 175 -6.20 -7.84 -16.44
N LYS A 176 -7.49 -8.17 -16.46
CA LYS A 176 -8.61 -7.22 -16.62
C LYS A 176 -9.47 -7.08 -15.37
N ALA A 177 -9.27 -7.95 -14.40
CA ALA A 177 -9.96 -7.97 -13.11
C ALA A 177 -9.05 -8.54 -12.02
N VAL A 178 -9.44 -8.36 -10.77
CA VAL A 178 -8.71 -8.85 -9.60
C VAL A 178 -8.41 -10.37 -9.66
N LYS A 179 -9.37 -11.14 -10.16
CA LYS A 179 -9.25 -12.61 -10.34
C LYS A 179 -8.16 -13.05 -11.30
N ASP A 180 -7.76 -12.17 -12.21
CA ASP A 180 -6.79 -12.48 -13.26
C ASP A 180 -5.33 -12.25 -12.80
N MET A 181 -5.13 -11.62 -11.65
CA MET A 181 -3.80 -11.41 -11.08
C MET A 181 -3.11 -12.73 -10.77
N ILE A 182 -1.81 -12.82 -11.05
CA ILE A 182 -1.03 -14.04 -10.97
C ILE A 182 -0.16 -14.04 -9.71
N LEU A 183 -0.34 -15.07 -8.86
CA LEU A 183 0.49 -15.27 -7.68
C LEU A 183 1.84 -15.90 -8.07
N LEU A 184 2.93 -15.25 -7.70
CA LEU A 184 4.30 -15.68 -7.94
C LEU A 184 5.03 -16.01 -6.63
N SER A 185 6.13 -16.78 -6.73
CA SER A 185 7.13 -16.84 -5.66
C SER A 185 7.73 -15.45 -5.45
N HIS A 186 8.32 -15.19 -4.28
CA HIS A 186 8.99 -13.91 -4.02
C HIS A 186 10.12 -13.64 -5.01
N GLU A 187 10.89 -14.66 -5.37
CA GLU A 187 12.00 -14.56 -6.32
C GLU A 187 11.50 -14.20 -7.73
N ASP A 188 10.50 -14.95 -8.25
CA ASP A 188 9.88 -14.65 -9.56
C ASP A 188 9.23 -13.26 -9.59
N TYR A 189 8.61 -12.83 -8.48
CA TYR A 189 8.01 -11.52 -8.38
C TYR A 189 9.06 -10.43 -8.53
N ARG A 190 10.19 -10.53 -7.84
CA ARG A 190 11.31 -9.59 -7.98
C ARG A 190 11.85 -9.52 -9.41
N GLN A 191 12.01 -10.67 -10.05
CA GLN A 191 12.53 -10.73 -11.42
C GLN A 191 11.54 -10.20 -12.47
N LYS A 192 10.22 -10.35 -12.24
CA LYS A 192 9.19 -10.02 -13.24
C LYS A 192 8.48 -8.71 -12.97
N TRP A 193 8.21 -8.37 -11.70
CA TRP A 193 7.49 -7.15 -11.34
C TRP A 193 8.44 -6.03 -10.95
N ASP A 194 9.34 -6.25 -9.98
CA ASP A 194 10.22 -5.19 -9.53
C ASP A 194 11.11 -4.72 -10.69
N LYS A 195 11.72 -5.65 -11.41
CA LYS A 195 12.51 -5.31 -12.62
C LYS A 195 11.69 -4.56 -13.68
N PHE A 196 10.42 -4.96 -13.91
CA PHE A 196 9.53 -4.25 -14.84
C PHE A 196 9.28 -2.81 -14.39
N CYS A 197 9.06 -2.58 -13.09
CA CYS A 197 8.90 -1.24 -12.53
C CYS A 197 10.20 -0.43 -12.67
N ASP A 198 11.35 -1.02 -12.33
CA ASP A 198 12.66 -0.35 -12.44
C ASP A 198 12.95 0.08 -13.88
N GLU A 199 12.71 -0.79 -14.86
CA GLU A 199 12.87 -0.49 -16.29
C GLU A 199 11.95 0.65 -16.74
N TYR A 200 10.70 0.66 -16.27
CA TYR A 200 9.76 1.75 -16.56
C TYR A 200 10.25 3.08 -16.00
N PHE A 201 10.59 3.14 -14.70
CA PHE A 201 11.02 4.39 -14.07
C PHE A 201 12.35 4.90 -14.64
N ALA A 202 13.31 4.02 -14.92
CA ALA A 202 14.55 4.39 -15.60
C ALA A 202 14.32 4.98 -17.00
N SER A 203 13.24 4.57 -17.69
CA SER A 203 12.88 5.12 -19.01
C SER A 203 12.32 6.54 -18.95
N LEU A 204 11.88 7.02 -17.79
CA LEU A 204 11.36 8.38 -17.60
C LEU A 204 12.46 9.40 -17.29
N GLU A 205 13.65 8.92 -16.89
CA GLU A 205 14.80 9.77 -16.53
C GLU A 205 15.70 10.09 -17.75
N ASN A 206 15.46 9.45 -18.91
CA ASN A 206 16.16 9.64 -20.17
C ASN A 206 15.31 10.44 -21.17
#